data_1d7d17a23ec6d5a4ceff1d21957ebac3
#
_entry.id   1d7d17a23ec6d5a4ceff1d21957ebac3
#
_cell.length_a   1.000
_cell.length_b   1.000
_cell.length_c   1.000
_cell.angle_alpha   90.00
_cell.angle_beta   90.00
_cell.angle_gamma   90.00
#
_symmetry.space_group_name_H-M   'P 1'
#
loop_
_entity.id
_entity.type
_entity.pdbx_description
1 polymer ?
#
loop_
_entity_poly.entity_id
_entity_poly.type
_entity_poly.pdbx_seq_one_letter_code
_entity_poly.pdbx_strand_id
1 'polypeptide(L)'
;MKHLIVYVHGKGGSASEAERYQHLFPKTEVIGFDYRARTPWEAAEEFPPFFTEQRRHCDHLTLIANSIGAFFAMSSPVGATVDRACFIFPVVDMEHLIGSIMMWAGVTEQELAERREIPTRFGETLSWQYLCYVREHPIVWQVPTRILYGERDDLTSHDAISAFAGRIGADLTVMPGVEHWFHTEEQLRFSDDWLTENRQEA
;
A
#
# COMPACT_ATOMS: atom_id res chain seq x y z
N MET A 1 9.53 16.29 20.52
CA MET A 1 9.48 14.94 19.94
C MET A 1 9.77 15.06 18.46
N LYS A 2 10.63 14.21 17.90
CA LYS A 2 10.94 14.20 16.46
C LYS A 2 9.96 13.26 15.76
N HIS A 3 9.19 13.79 14.81
CA HIS A 3 8.28 13.03 13.98
C HIS A 3 8.88 12.83 12.59
N LEU A 4 8.79 11.64 12.05
CA LEU A 4 9.21 11.28 10.71
C LEU A 4 8.03 10.67 9.95
N ILE A 5 7.90 11.05 8.69
CA ILE A 5 6.96 10.42 7.75
C ILE A 5 7.77 9.67 6.71
N VAL A 6 7.47 8.39 6.54
CA VAL A 6 8.02 7.55 5.47
C VAL A 6 6.96 7.34 4.42
N TYR A 7 7.28 7.67 3.16
CA TYR A 7 6.43 7.40 2.01
C TYR A 7 6.90 6.14 1.27
N VAL A 8 5.95 5.26 0.98
CA VAL A 8 6.16 4.03 0.19
C VAL A 8 5.29 4.11 -1.06
N HIS A 9 5.94 4.18 -2.21
CA HIS A 9 5.28 4.36 -3.51
C HIS A 9 4.53 3.11 -3.98
N GLY A 10 3.61 3.29 -4.92
CA GLY A 10 2.95 2.23 -5.64
C GLY A 10 3.78 1.71 -6.83
N LYS A 11 3.17 0.82 -7.63
CA LYS A 11 3.81 0.30 -8.84
C LYS A 11 4.09 1.43 -9.85
N GLY A 12 5.32 1.44 -10.37
CA GLY A 12 5.77 2.46 -11.32
C GLY A 12 6.04 3.83 -10.72
N GLY A 13 5.84 3.99 -9.41
CA GLY A 13 6.22 5.19 -8.66
C GLY A 13 7.68 5.20 -8.24
N SER A 14 8.06 6.17 -7.43
CA SER A 14 9.42 6.31 -6.91
C SER A 14 9.44 6.99 -5.53
N ALA A 15 10.54 6.84 -4.81
CA ALA A 15 10.77 7.50 -3.53
C ALA A 15 10.68 9.04 -3.62
N SER A 16 11.00 9.64 -4.78
CA SER A 16 10.93 11.09 -4.98
C SER A 16 9.51 11.66 -4.91
N GLU A 17 8.46 10.84 -5.05
CA GLU A 17 7.08 11.27 -4.84
C GLU A 17 6.83 11.78 -3.41
N ALA A 18 7.67 11.40 -2.44
CA ALA A 18 7.65 11.93 -1.08
C ALA A 18 7.78 13.45 -1.02
N GLU A 19 8.51 14.06 -1.96
CA GLU A 19 8.71 15.51 -2.04
C GLU A 19 7.37 16.27 -2.17
N ARG A 20 6.40 15.66 -2.84
CA ARG A 20 5.04 16.20 -2.95
C ARG A 20 4.39 16.43 -1.58
N TYR A 21 4.66 15.56 -0.61
CA TYR A 21 4.03 15.62 0.71
C TYR A 21 4.78 16.56 1.68
N GLN A 22 6.01 16.97 1.41
CA GLN A 22 6.80 17.79 2.32
C GLN A 22 6.13 19.15 2.65
N HIS A 23 5.45 19.78 1.69
CA HIS A 23 4.76 21.04 1.93
C HIS A 23 3.51 20.88 2.82
N LEU A 24 2.92 19.70 2.86
CA LEU A 24 1.79 19.39 3.74
C LEU A 24 2.26 19.26 5.20
N PHE A 25 3.53 18.92 5.42
CA PHE A 25 4.11 18.67 6.74
C PHE A 25 5.36 19.53 7.00
N PRO A 26 5.20 20.88 7.09
CA PRO A 26 6.35 21.80 7.11
C PRO A 26 7.25 21.67 8.35
N LYS A 27 6.77 21.02 9.42
CA LYS A 27 7.53 20.78 10.67
C LYS A 27 7.97 19.34 10.85
N THR A 28 7.70 18.49 9.87
CA THR A 28 7.97 17.05 9.92
C THR A 28 8.79 16.67 8.70
N GLU A 29 9.85 15.93 8.89
CA GLU A 29 10.63 15.39 7.79
C GLU A 29 9.82 14.32 7.07
N VAL A 30 9.77 14.40 5.73
CA VAL A 30 9.12 13.41 4.87
C VAL A 30 10.19 12.80 3.99
N ILE A 31 10.36 11.48 4.06
CA ILE A 31 11.32 10.75 3.23
C ILE A 31 10.61 9.67 2.41
N GLY A 32 11.09 9.42 1.21
CA GLY A 32 10.65 8.31 0.38
C GLY A 32 11.53 7.08 0.58
N PHE A 33 10.91 5.91 0.59
CA PHE A 33 11.64 4.65 0.60
C PHE A 33 11.84 4.14 -0.83
N ASP A 34 13.11 4.12 -1.27
CA ASP A 34 13.52 3.62 -2.59
C ASP A 34 13.68 2.10 -2.57
N TYR A 35 12.57 1.39 -2.39
CA TYR A 35 12.57 -0.06 -2.34
C TYR A 35 12.59 -0.67 -3.75
N ARG A 36 13.09 -1.91 -3.85
CA ARG A 36 13.21 -2.69 -5.09
C ARG A 36 12.38 -3.96 -5.10
N ALA A 37 11.82 -4.32 -3.96
CA ALA A 37 10.98 -5.49 -3.81
C ALA A 37 9.85 -5.52 -4.85
N ARG A 38 9.66 -6.67 -5.46
CA ARG A 38 8.58 -6.96 -6.43
C ARG A 38 7.62 -8.02 -5.91
N THR A 39 7.97 -8.64 -4.81
CA THR A 39 7.24 -9.72 -4.18
C THR A 39 7.13 -9.48 -2.68
N PRO A 40 6.11 -10.05 -2.00
CA PRO A 40 5.96 -9.87 -0.56
C PRO A 40 7.10 -10.47 0.26
N TRP A 41 7.75 -11.54 -0.19
CA TRP A 41 8.93 -12.10 0.49
C TRP A 41 10.16 -11.21 0.36
N GLU A 42 10.38 -10.59 -0.82
CA GLU A 42 11.44 -9.59 -0.97
C GLU A 42 11.17 -8.37 -0.09
N ALA A 43 9.91 -7.91 -0.02
CA ALA A 43 9.52 -6.82 0.87
C ALA A 43 9.74 -7.19 2.35
N ALA A 44 9.44 -8.43 2.76
CA ALA A 44 9.69 -8.90 4.11
C ALA A 44 11.18 -8.91 4.50
N GLU A 45 12.09 -8.98 3.53
CA GLU A 45 13.53 -8.86 3.74
C GLU A 45 14.01 -7.41 3.69
N GLU A 46 13.50 -6.59 2.76
CA GLU A 46 14.00 -5.24 2.47
C GLU A 46 13.43 -4.17 3.41
N PHE A 47 12.14 -4.26 3.76
CA PHE A 47 11.46 -3.21 4.54
C PHE A 47 11.92 -3.14 6.00
N PRO A 48 12.04 -4.25 6.77
CA PRO A 48 12.35 -4.17 8.19
C PRO A 48 13.66 -3.48 8.53
N PRO A 49 14.79 -3.72 7.84
CA PRO A 49 16.03 -3.00 8.15
C PRO A 49 15.93 -1.50 7.90
N PHE A 50 15.24 -1.07 6.83
CA PHE A 50 15.01 0.34 6.57
C PHE A 50 14.18 0.99 7.68
N PHE A 51 12.99 0.44 7.98
CA PHE A 51 12.10 0.99 9.00
C PHE A 51 12.73 0.99 10.40
N THR A 52 13.49 -0.06 10.75
CA THR A 52 14.23 -0.14 12.01
C THR A 52 15.28 0.96 12.12
N GLU A 53 15.99 1.26 11.04
CA GLU A 53 16.97 2.35 11.02
C GLU A 53 16.29 3.70 11.16
N GLN A 54 15.21 3.96 10.42
CA GLN A 54 14.48 5.22 10.55
C GLN A 54 13.90 5.42 11.96
N ARG A 55 13.40 4.36 12.57
CA ARG A 55 12.86 4.40 13.93
C ARG A 55 13.87 4.83 14.99
N ARG A 56 15.17 4.57 14.79
CA ARG A 56 16.23 5.04 15.71
C ARG A 56 16.40 6.55 15.72
N HIS A 57 15.93 7.23 14.67
CA HIS A 57 16.12 8.66 14.45
C HIS A 57 14.87 9.50 14.75
N CYS A 58 13.78 8.88 15.19
CA CYS A 58 12.54 9.59 15.50
C CYS A 58 11.81 8.99 16.71
N ASP A 59 10.97 9.83 17.36
CA ASP A 59 10.10 9.42 18.45
C ASP A 59 8.77 8.85 17.92
N HIS A 60 8.30 9.39 16.78
CA HIS A 60 7.10 8.94 16.07
C HIS A 60 7.37 8.73 14.60
N LEU A 61 6.92 7.60 14.06
CA LEU A 61 7.00 7.27 12.64
C LEU A 61 5.61 7.03 12.06
N THR A 62 5.25 7.87 11.08
CA THR A 62 4.03 7.68 10.29
C THR A 62 4.40 7.12 8.92
N LEU A 63 3.67 6.10 8.51
CA LEU A 63 3.76 5.51 7.16
C LEU A 63 2.68 6.11 6.26
N ILE A 64 3.06 6.66 5.12
CA ILE A 64 2.13 6.91 4.00
C ILE A 64 2.48 5.90 2.92
N ALA A 65 1.54 5.06 2.52
CA ALA A 65 1.81 4.06 1.49
C ALA A 65 0.70 4.00 0.45
N ASN A 66 1.11 3.87 -0.82
CA ASN A 66 0.23 3.87 -1.97
C ASN A 66 0.13 2.49 -2.60
N SER A 67 -1.10 2.04 -2.89
CA SER A 67 -1.39 0.86 -3.73
C SER A 67 -0.67 -0.41 -3.25
N ILE A 68 0.13 -1.03 -4.11
CA ILE A 68 0.95 -2.21 -3.79
C ILE A 68 2.03 -1.93 -2.74
N GLY A 69 2.48 -0.68 -2.60
CA GLY A 69 3.39 -0.30 -1.53
C GLY A 69 2.78 -0.50 -0.14
N ALA A 70 1.47 -0.23 0.00
CA ALA A 70 0.74 -0.54 1.24
C ALA A 70 0.66 -2.07 1.48
N PHE A 71 0.41 -2.87 0.43
CA PHE A 71 0.42 -4.32 0.52
C PHE A 71 1.79 -4.86 0.97
N PHE A 72 2.89 -4.37 0.40
CA PHE A 72 4.24 -4.77 0.80
C PHE A 72 4.56 -4.39 2.24
N ALA A 73 4.17 -3.18 2.67
CA ALA A 73 4.34 -2.77 4.06
C ALA A 73 3.55 -3.68 5.02
N MET A 74 2.30 -4.01 4.70
CA MET A 74 1.46 -4.90 5.50
C MET A 74 1.92 -6.37 5.48
N SER A 75 2.59 -6.80 4.43
CA SER A 75 3.15 -8.16 4.29
C SER A 75 4.53 -8.28 4.95
N SER A 76 5.09 -7.17 5.45
CA SER A 76 6.39 -7.11 6.09
C SER A 76 6.24 -6.90 7.59
N PRO A 77 7.17 -7.37 8.44
CA PRO A 77 7.10 -7.20 9.89
C PRO A 77 7.52 -5.80 10.36
N VAL A 78 6.97 -4.75 9.72
CA VAL A 78 7.28 -3.34 10.05
C VAL A 78 6.31 -2.72 11.07
N GLY A 79 5.21 -3.37 11.36
CA GLY A 79 4.17 -2.83 12.26
C GLY A 79 4.68 -2.44 13.65
N ALA A 80 5.73 -3.10 14.17
CA ALA A 80 6.34 -2.74 15.46
C ALA A 80 7.15 -1.43 15.42
N THR A 81 7.49 -0.92 14.23
CA THR A 81 8.29 0.29 14.03
C THR A 81 7.45 1.50 13.62
N VAL A 82 6.20 1.28 13.22
CA VAL A 82 5.27 2.29 12.72
C VAL A 82 4.21 2.58 13.77
N ASP A 83 4.01 3.85 14.12
CA ASP A 83 3.01 4.26 15.11
C ASP A 83 1.63 4.53 14.47
N ARG A 84 1.61 4.94 13.21
CA ARG A 84 0.39 5.27 12.44
C ARG A 84 0.60 5.03 10.95
N ALA A 85 -0.45 4.64 10.25
CA ALA A 85 -0.41 4.50 8.80
C ALA A 85 -1.55 5.27 8.10
N CYS A 86 -1.24 5.80 6.92
CA CYS A 86 -2.20 6.38 5.97
C CYS A 86 -2.04 5.65 4.64
N PHE A 87 -3.01 4.85 4.28
CA PHE A 87 -2.99 4.09 3.03
C PHE A 87 -3.86 4.77 1.97
N ILE A 88 -3.29 4.94 0.78
CA ILE A 88 -3.96 5.54 -0.37
C ILE A 88 -4.18 4.43 -1.40
N PHE A 89 -5.43 4.11 -1.72
CA PHE A 89 -5.84 3.03 -2.63
C PHE A 89 -5.11 1.70 -2.38
N PRO A 90 -5.05 1.19 -1.12
CA PRO A 90 -4.24 0.02 -0.82
C PRO A 90 -4.77 -1.24 -1.52
N VAL A 91 -3.86 -2.07 -2.02
CA VAL A 91 -4.19 -3.44 -2.39
C VAL A 91 -4.27 -4.27 -1.10
N VAL A 92 -5.48 -4.72 -0.75
CA VAL A 92 -5.74 -5.48 0.51
C VAL A 92 -6.11 -6.93 0.26
N ASP A 93 -6.40 -7.29 -1.01
CA ASP A 93 -6.73 -8.64 -1.46
C ASP A 93 -5.91 -8.98 -2.72
N MET A 94 -4.65 -9.35 -2.50
CA MET A 94 -3.74 -9.70 -3.58
C MET A 94 -4.12 -11.01 -4.27
N GLU A 95 -4.74 -11.96 -3.56
CA GLU A 95 -5.22 -13.20 -4.19
C GLU A 95 -6.30 -12.88 -5.23
N HIS A 96 -7.27 -12.04 -4.87
CA HIS A 96 -8.31 -11.60 -5.79
C HIS A 96 -7.73 -10.83 -6.99
N LEU A 97 -6.77 -9.94 -6.75
CA LEU A 97 -6.11 -9.18 -7.82
C LEU A 97 -5.37 -10.12 -8.81
N ILE A 98 -4.63 -11.11 -8.31
CA ILE A 98 -3.98 -12.13 -9.15
C ILE A 98 -5.05 -12.90 -9.95
N GLY A 99 -6.14 -13.31 -9.30
CA GLY A 99 -7.27 -13.98 -9.96
C GLY A 99 -7.90 -13.14 -11.07
N SER A 100 -8.05 -11.84 -10.86
CA SER A 100 -8.55 -10.90 -11.88
C SER A 100 -7.59 -10.81 -13.08
N ILE A 101 -6.28 -10.71 -12.83
CA ILE A 101 -5.27 -10.69 -13.90
C ILE A 101 -5.27 -12.02 -14.67
N MET A 102 -5.41 -13.15 -13.99
CA MET A 102 -5.55 -14.47 -14.62
C MET A 102 -6.77 -14.51 -15.55
N MET A 103 -7.92 -14.04 -15.06
CA MET A 103 -9.16 -13.97 -15.85
C MET A 103 -8.98 -13.09 -17.10
N TRP A 104 -8.39 -11.91 -16.98
CA TRP A 104 -8.14 -11.00 -18.11
C TRP A 104 -7.13 -11.57 -19.10
N ALA A 105 -6.19 -12.37 -18.63
CA ALA A 105 -5.20 -13.05 -19.47
C ALA A 105 -5.72 -14.35 -20.09
N GLY A 106 -6.88 -14.85 -19.64
CA GLY A 106 -7.41 -16.14 -20.06
C GLY A 106 -6.59 -17.33 -19.55
N VAL A 107 -5.95 -17.18 -18.37
CA VAL A 107 -5.08 -18.18 -17.74
C VAL A 107 -5.84 -18.89 -16.62
N THR A 108 -5.86 -20.21 -16.64
CA THR A 108 -6.43 -21.03 -15.56
C THR A 108 -5.40 -21.24 -14.44
N GLU A 109 -5.88 -21.53 -13.22
CA GLU A 109 -5.01 -21.84 -12.09
C GLU A 109 -4.17 -23.11 -12.34
N GLN A 110 -4.77 -24.12 -13.00
CA GLN A 110 -4.04 -25.31 -13.38
C GLN A 110 -2.88 -24.98 -14.34
N GLU A 111 -3.13 -24.17 -15.36
CA GLU A 111 -2.09 -23.75 -16.30
C GLU A 111 -0.98 -22.96 -15.61
N LEU A 112 -1.33 -22.06 -14.68
CA LEU A 112 -0.35 -21.30 -13.90
C LEU A 112 0.48 -22.24 -13.00
N ALA A 113 -0.16 -23.24 -12.36
CA ALA A 113 0.54 -24.23 -11.54
C ALA A 113 1.53 -25.09 -12.34
N GLU A 114 1.17 -25.45 -13.58
CA GLU A 114 2.03 -26.24 -14.48
C GLU A 114 3.22 -25.42 -15.02
N ARG A 115 2.96 -24.20 -15.47
CA ARG A 115 3.96 -23.34 -16.13
C ARG A 115 4.79 -22.52 -15.18
N ARG A 116 4.35 -22.36 -13.93
CA ARG A 116 4.97 -21.58 -12.84
C ARG A 116 4.95 -20.07 -13.05
N GLU A 117 5.32 -19.60 -14.22
CA GLU A 117 5.31 -18.17 -14.59
C GLU A 117 4.70 -18.00 -15.98
N ILE A 118 3.81 -17.02 -16.11
CA ILE A 118 3.15 -16.68 -17.37
C ILE A 118 3.17 -15.17 -17.56
N PRO A 119 4.00 -14.65 -18.50
CA PRO A 119 3.96 -13.24 -18.86
C PRO A 119 2.63 -12.91 -19.54
N THR A 120 2.02 -11.81 -19.13
CA THR A 120 0.76 -11.33 -19.70
C THR A 120 1.00 -10.20 -20.71
N ARG A 121 0.01 -9.96 -21.57
CA ARG A 121 0.02 -8.82 -22.49
C ARG A 121 -0.10 -7.45 -21.81
N PHE A 122 -0.39 -7.43 -20.50
CA PHE A 122 -0.53 -6.22 -19.69
C PHE A 122 0.79 -5.80 -19.02
N GLY A 123 1.90 -6.52 -19.30
CA GLY A 123 3.20 -6.26 -18.69
C GLY A 123 3.39 -6.89 -17.31
N GLU A 124 2.41 -7.62 -16.81
CA GLU A 124 2.52 -8.39 -15.58
C GLU A 124 3.01 -9.81 -15.89
N THR A 125 3.73 -10.42 -14.95
CA THR A 125 4.01 -11.85 -14.99
C THR A 125 3.23 -12.50 -13.85
N LEU A 126 2.28 -13.36 -14.20
CA LEU A 126 1.60 -14.23 -13.25
C LEU A 126 2.61 -15.24 -12.69
N SER A 127 2.62 -15.41 -11.37
CA SER A 127 3.51 -16.35 -10.68
C SER A 127 2.70 -17.26 -9.79
N TRP A 128 2.86 -18.57 -9.98
CA TRP A 128 2.28 -19.58 -9.10
C TRP A 128 2.79 -19.47 -7.66
N GLN A 129 4.09 -19.19 -7.50
CA GLN A 129 4.68 -18.98 -6.19
C GLN A 129 4.03 -17.81 -5.47
N TYR A 130 3.75 -16.70 -6.19
CA TYR A 130 3.12 -15.54 -5.58
C TYR A 130 1.69 -15.86 -5.13
N LEU A 131 0.90 -16.53 -5.96
CA LEU A 131 -0.45 -16.95 -5.62
C LEU A 131 -0.48 -17.84 -4.38
N CYS A 132 0.39 -18.87 -4.32
CA CYS A 132 0.51 -19.73 -3.16
C CYS A 132 0.92 -18.94 -1.91
N TYR A 133 1.91 -18.06 -2.03
CA TYR A 133 2.40 -17.26 -0.92
C TYR A 133 1.30 -16.42 -0.28
N VAL A 134 0.50 -15.69 -1.07
CA VAL A 134 -0.55 -14.82 -0.51
C VAL A 134 -1.68 -15.60 0.15
N ARG A 135 -1.95 -16.83 -0.30
CA ARG A 135 -2.90 -17.75 0.34
C ARG A 135 -2.41 -18.25 1.70
N GLU A 136 -1.11 -18.51 1.82
CA GLU A 136 -0.47 -19.03 3.03
C GLU A 136 -0.15 -17.92 4.04
N HIS A 137 -0.01 -16.66 3.59
CA HIS A 137 0.41 -15.53 4.41
C HIS A 137 -0.64 -14.40 4.36
N PRO A 138 -1.77 -14.55 5.07
CA PRO A 138 -2.78 -13.50 5.14
C PRO A 138 -2.21 -12.24 5.82
N ILE A 139 -2.65 -11.07 5.36
CA ILE A 139 -2.25 -9.79 5.96
C ILE A 139 -2.68 -9.75 7.43
N VAL A 140 -1.70 -9.53 8.32
CA VAL A 140 -1.89 -9.26 9.74
C VAL A 140 -1.37 -7.85 10.02
N TRP A 141 -2.27 -6.89 10.26
CA TRP A 141 -1.94 -5.49 10.49
C TRP A 141 -2.67 -4.96 11.72
N GLN A 142 -1.95 -4.32 12.63
CA GLN A 142 -2.49 -3.82 13.92
C GLN A 142 -2.13 -2.35 14.19
N VAL A 143 -1.45 -1.71 13.24
CA VAL A 143 -1.11 -0.28 13.38
C VAL A 143 -2.37 0.56 13.18
N PRO A 144 -2.61 1.60 14.01
CA PRO A 144 -3.68 2.56 13.79
C PRO A 144 -3.61 3.13 12.37
N THR A 145 -4.66 2.94 11.60
CA THR A 145 -4.62 3.17 10.15
C THR A 145 -5.82 3.99 9.68
N ARG A 146 -5.56 4.90 8.76
CA ARG A 146 -6.57 5.56 7.92
C ARG A 146 -6.41 5.09 6.48
N ILE A 147 -7.51 4.92 5.78
CA ILE A 147 -7.55 4.45 4.39
C ILE A 147 -8.32 5.47 3.54
N LEU A 148 -7.70 5.92 2.46
CA LEU A 148 -8.37 6.64 1.37
C LEU A 148 -8.60 5.69 0.22
N TYR A 149 -9.85 5.55 -0.21
CA TYR A 149 -10.28 4.61 -1.25
C TYR A 149 -11.09 5.32 -2.32
N GLY A 150 -10.89 4.97 -3.58
CA GLY A 150 -11.69 5.47 -4.71
C GLY A 150 -12.93 4.60 -4.93
N GLU A 151 -14.10 5.23 -5.02
CA GLU A 151 -15.39 4.52 -5.20
C GLU A 151 -15.39 3.59 -6.44
N ARG A 152 -14.61 3.95 -7.48
CA ARG A 152 -14.51 3.21 -8.75
C ARG A 152 -13.19 2.47 -8.90
N ASP A 153 -12.53 2.17 -7.78
CA ASP A 153 -11.31 1.37 -7.81
C ASP A 153 -11.62 -0.03 -8.35
N ASP A 154 -10.92 -0.43 -9.41
CA ASP A 154 -11.08 -1.70 -10.12
C ASP A 154 -10.06 -2.77 -9.71
N LEU A 155 -9.06 -2.41 -8.89
CA LEU A 155 -8.04 -3.34 -8.37
C LEU A 155 -8.42 -3.90 -7.00
N THR A 156 -9.15 -3.13 -6.20
CA THR A 156 -9.66 -3.56 -4.89
C THR A 156 -11.16 -3.26 -4.83
N SER A 157 -12.00 -4.26 -4.63
CA SER A 157 -13.45 -4.04 -4.55
C SER A 157 -13.82 -3.29 -3.27
N HIS A 158 -14.96 -2.54 -3.32
CA HIS A 158 -15.50 -1.85 -2.16
C HIS A 158 -15.78 -2.80 -0.98
N ASP A 159 -16.26 -4.01 -1.25
CA ASP A 159 -16.53 -5.01 -0.21
C ASP A 159 -15.23 -5.49 0.44
N ALA A 160 -14.18 -5.74 -0.35
CA ALA A 160 -12.89 -6.15 0.16
C ALA A 160 -12.24 -5.08 1.04
N ILE A 161 -12.25 -3.81 0.59
CA ILE A 161 -11.66 -2.72 1.38
C ILE A 161 -12.45 -2.45 2.66
N SER A 162 -13.78 -2.52 2.60
CA SER A 162 -14.65 -2.32 3.77
C SER A 162 -14.49 -3.44 4.80
N ALA A 163 -14.42 -4.69 4.36
CA ALA A 163 -14.16 -5.84 5.23
C ALA A 163 -12.77 -5.76 5.86
N PHE A 164 -11.77 -5.35 5.09
CA PHE A 164 -10.41 -5.15 5.59
C PHE A 164 -10.35 -4.04 6.63
N ALA A 165 -10.90 -2.85 6.34
CA ALA A 165 -10.95 -1.73 7.26
C ALA A 165 -11.63 -2.10 8.58
N GLY A 166 -12.80 -2.79 8.50
CA GLY A 166 -13.50 -3.29 9.68
C GLY A 166 -12.68 -4.29 10.50
N ARG A 167 -11.94 -5.19 9.85
CA ARG A 167 -11.09 -6.19 10.51
C ARG A 167 -9.94 -5.58 11.29
N ILE A 168 -9.30 -4.53 10.76
CA ILE A 168 -8.14 -3.89 11.41
C ILE A 168 -8.53 -2.65 12.24
N GLY A 169 -9.81 -2.26 12.26
CA GLY A 169 -10.29 -1.07 12.95
C GLY A 169 -9.80 0.24 12.31
N ALA A 170 -9.63 0.26 10.98
CA ALA A 170 -9.19 1.44 10.26
C ALA A 170 -10.33 2.39 9.92
N ASP A 171 -10.04 3.69 9.89
CA ASP A 171 -10.93 4.72 9.37
C ASP A 171 -10.91 4.68 7.83
N LEU A 172 -12.04 4.35 7.21
CA LEU A 172 -12.19 4.29 5.75
C LEU A 172 -12.86 5.56 5.23
N THR A 173 -12.17 6.30 4.39
CA THR A 173 -12.71 7.43 3.61
C THR A 173 -12.87 7.00 2.17
N VAL A 174 -14.09 7.09 1.63
CA VAL A 174 -14.40 6.80 0.23
C VAL A 174 -14.49 8.09 -0.56
N MET A 175 -13.71 8.20 -1.62
CA MET A 175 -13.73 9.36 -2.52
C MET A 175 -14.67 9.08 -3.71
N PRO A 176 -15.80 9.79 -3.84
CA PRO A 176 -16.80 9.51 -4.86
C PRO A 176 -16.26 9.67 -6.28
N GLY A 177 -16.60 8.70 -7.16
CA GLY A 177 -16.29 8.76 -8.58
C GLY A 177 -14.81 8.60 -8.96
N VAL A 178 -13.93 8.30 -7.99
CA VAL A 178 -12.49 8.18 -8.20
C VAL A 178 -12.10 6.72 -8.45
N GLU A 179 -11.23 6.52 -9.42
CA GLU A 179 -10.60 5.24 -9.76
C GLU A 179 -9.39 4.95 -8.86
N HIS A 180 -8.54 3.98 -9.24
CA HIS A 180 -7.39 3.56 -8.43
C HIS A 180 -6.27 4.62 -8.33
N TRP A 181 -6.35 5.75 -9.03
CA TRP A 181 -5.38 6.87 -8.96
C TRP A 181 -6.05 8.21 -9.19
N PHE A 182 -5.35 9.28 -8.79
CA PHE A 182 -5.84 10.64 -9.00
C PHE A 182 -5.62 11.11 -10.42
N HIS A 183 -6.66 11.70 -11.02
CA HIS A 183 -6.64 12.25 -12.38
C HIS A 183 -6.73 13.77 -12.40
N THR A 184 -7.17 14.40 -11.31
CA THR A 184 -7.46 15.84 -11.29
C THR A 184 -6.80 16.52 -10.10
N GLU A 185 -6.58 17.84 -10.21
CA GLU A 185 -6.10 18.66 -9.08
C GLU A 185 -7.07 18.68 -7.88
N GLU A 186 -8.37 18.56 -8.14
CA GLU A 186 -9.38 18.49 -7.08
C GLU A 186 -9.22 17.20 -6.26
N GLN A 187 -9.01 16.07 -6.94
CA GLN A 187 -8.75 14.79 -6.28
C GLN A 187 -7.46 14.82 -5.48
N LEU A 188 -6.41 15.45 -6.02
CA LEU A 188 -5.15 15.63 -5.31
C LEU A 188 -5.32 16.51 -4.06
N ARG A 189 -6.07 17.62 -4.17
CA ARG A 189 -6.38 18.47 -3.01
C ARG A 189 -7.16 17.73 -1.95
N PHE A 190 -8.16 16.94 -2.33
CA PHE A 190 -8.90 16.11 -1.38
C PHE A 190 -7.97 15.17 -0.61
N SER A 191 -7.04 14.50 -1.30
CA SER A 191 -6.03 13.64 -0.65
C SER A 191 -5.13 14.43 0.31
N ASP A 192 -4.72 15.64 -0.07
CA ASP A 192 -3.88 16.51 0.74
C ASP A 192 -4.62 16.98 2.01
N ASP A 193 -5.89 17.38 1.88
CA ASP A 193 -6.76 17.75 3.01
C ASP A 193 -6.96 16.53 3.93
N TRP A 194 -7.30 15.38 3.36
CA TRP A 194 -7.47 14.14 4.11
C TRP A 194 -6.22 13.75 4.91
N LEU A 195 -5.02 13.86 4.32
CA LEU A 195 -3.76 13.58 5.03
C LEU A 195 -3.52 14.54 6.20
N THR A 196 -4.04 15.77 6.12
CA THR A 196 -3.78 16.84 7.10
C THR A 196 -4.87 17.01 8.15
N GLU A 197 -6.07 16.46 7.96
CA GLU A 197 -7.26 16.66 8.80
C GLU A 197 -7.10 16.28 10.28
N ASN A 198 -6.22 15.37 10.67
CA ASN A 198 -6.06 14.92 12.05
C ASN A 198 -4.71 15.28 12.67
N ARG A 199 -4.19 16.49 12.38
CA ARG A 199 -2.95 16.99 13.02
C ARG A 199 -3.10 17.37 14.50
N GLN A 200 -4.33 17.43 15.05
CA GLN A 200 -4.59 17.98 16.38
C GLN A 200 -4.46 16.99 17.54
N GLU A 201 -4.15 15.72 17.30
CA GLU A 201 -4.05 14.69 18.33
C GLU A 201 -2.62 14.12 18.50
N ALA A 202 -1.58 14.92 18.28
CA ALA A 202 -0.19 14.50 18.55
C ALA A 202 0.51 15.47 19.51
#